data_b1171036ad02603779620d8bb2dd291a
#
_entry.id   b1171036ad02603779620d8bb2dd291a
#
_cell.length_a   1.000
_cell.length_b   1.000
_cell.length_c   1.000
_cell.angle_alpha   90.00
_cell.angle_beta   90.00
_cell.angle_gamma   90.00
#
_symmetry.space_group_name_H-M   'P 1'
#
loop_
_entity.id
_entity.type
_entity.pdbx_description
1 polymer ?
#
loop_
_entity_poly.entity_id
_entity_poly.type
_entity_poly.pdbx_seq_one_letter_code
_entity_poly.pdbx_strand_id
1 'polypeptide(L)'
;VVIPARGYSKTIPRKNLRLLGEKPLIYYSIDIAKSSKYVDDVVVSTEDSEIASIVEKYGTSVVKRPVELATDETLLDTVIYDAMLQKEKQAFDEYDIVITIQPSSPLLKTETLDKAIEKFADFNIDSVISVVDDKNLRWGFDDENGRYFPFYSERLYRDLLPKTFKETGGILATRRNFVTETSRLGLNIDLIEISREESVEINTYEDWWIANNY
;
A
#
# COMPACT_ATOMS: atom_id res chain seq x y z
N VAL A 1 -9.65 -5.18 -4.49
CA VAL A 1 -8.57 -4.70 -3.60
C VAL A 1 -7.94 -5.87 -2.86
N VAL A 2 -6.61 -5.93 -2.82
CA VAL A 2 -5.83 -6.89 -2.03
C VAL A 2 -5.15 -6.15 -0.87
N ILE A 3 -5.39 -6.62 0.36
CA ILE A 3 -4.81 -6.11 1.60
C ILE A 3 -3.81 -7.17 2.13
N PRO A 4 -2.51 -6.96 2.01
CA PRO A 4 -1.51 -7.91 2.51
C PRO A 4 -1.29 -7.75 4.01
N ALA A 5 -1.57 -8.79 4.79
CA ALA A 5 -1.47 -8.75 6.26
C ALA A 5 -0.81 -10.01 6.81
N ARG A 6 0.52 -9.98 6.97
CA ARG A 6 1.23 -11.10 7.62
C ARG A 6 1.08 -11.05 9.14
N GLY A 7 1.15 -12.22 9.79
CA GLY A 7 1.06 -12.37 11.24
C GLY A 7 2.24 -11.80 11.98
N TYR A 8 3.43 -11.93 11.40
CA TYR A 8 4.67 -11.43 12.00
C TYR A 8 5.01 -9.99 11.58
N SER A 9 5.49 -9.19 12.50
CA SER A 9 6.07 -7.87 12.26
C SER A 9 7.29 -7.66 13.15
N LYS A 10 8.41 -7.23 12.55
CA LYS A 10 9.68 -7.06 13.27
C LYS A 10 9.64 -5.98 14.35
N THR A 11 9.07 -4.84 14.01
CA THR A 11 9.14 -3.64 14.86
C THR A 11 8.00 -3.59 15.88
N ILE A 12 6.78 -3.89 15.44
CA ILE A 12 5.58 -3.86 16.28
C ILE A 12 4.96 -5.25 16.29
N PRO A 13 5.14 -6.04 17.36
CA PRO A 13 4.56 -7.39 17.44
C PRO A 13 3.04 -7.38 17.19
N ARG A 14 2.56 -8.30 16.35
CA ARG A 14 1.14 -8.45 15.99
C ARG A 14 0.53 -7.15 15.43
N LYS A 15 1.30 -6.36 14.68
CA LYS A 15 0.95 -5.01 14.22
C LYS A 15 -0.48 -4.92 13.65
N ASN A 16 -0.87 -5.83 12.77
CA ASN A 16 -2.15 -5.79 12.08
C ASN A 16 -3.37 -6.01 13.00
N LEU A 17 -3.18 -6.68 14.14
CA LEU A 17 -4.22 -6.96 15.14
C LEU A 17 -4.21 -5.98 16.32
N ARG A 18 -3.15 -5.18 16.45
CA ARG A 18 -3.05 -4.20 17.53
C ARG A 18 -4.08 -3.09 17.35
N LEU A 19 -4.68 -2.65 18.45
CA LEU A 19 -5.68 -1.60 18.43
C LEU A 19 -5.06 -0.23 18.16
N LEU A 20 -5.53 0.44 17.14
CA LEU A 20 -5.36 1.85 16.89
C LEU A 20 -6.72 2.50 17.20
N GLY A 21 -6.78 3.35 18.24
CA GLY A 21 -8.08 3.70 18.81
C GLY A 21 -8.81 2.44 19.29
N GLU A 22 -10.04 2.23 18.83
CA GLU A 22 -10.90 1.11 19.24
C GLU A 22 -10.90 -0.09 18.30
N LYS A 23 -10.19 -0.03 17.17
CA LYS A 23 -10.21 -1.05 16.12
C LYS A 23 -8.80 -1.61 15.85
N PRO A 24 -8.69 -2.89 15.45
CA PRO A 24 -7.41 -3.43 15.01
C PRO A 24 -6.94 -2.68 13.75
N LEU A 25 -5.62 -2.52 13.60
CA LEU A 25 -5.03 -1.75 12.50
C LEU A 25 -5.56 -2.17 11.11
N ILE A 26 -5.71 -3.46 10.88
CA ILE A 26 -6.21 -4.00 9.60
C ILE A 26 -7.63 -3.55 9.27
N TYR A 27 -8.45 -3.21 10.27
CA TYR A 27 -9.82 -2.75 10.07
C TYR A 27 -9.88 -1.52 9.15
N TYR A 28 -8.98 -0.56 9.34
CA TYR A 28 -9.01 0.70 8.59
C TYR A 28 -8.87 0.50 7.09
N SER A 29 -7.94 -0.36 6.65
CA SER A 29 -7.78 -0.69 5.22
C SER A 29 -9.00 -1.44 4.65
N ILE A 30 -9.60 -2.32 5.45
CA ILE A 30 -10.83 -3.03 5.07
C ILE A 30 -11.99 -2.04 4.90
N ASP A 31 -12.15 -1.14 5.87
CA ASP A 31 -13.23 -0.16 5.89
C ASP A 31 -13.15 0.80 4.71
N ILE A 32 -11.96 1.34 4.44
CA ILE A 32 -11.68 2.21 3.29
C ILE A 32 -12.04 1.50 1.97
N ALA A 33 -11.58 0.27 1.80
CA ALA A 33 -11.82 -0.49 0.58
C ALA A 33 -13.31 -0.83 0.39
N LYS A 34 -14.00 -1.25 1.44
CA LYS A 34 -15.45 -1.58 1.39
C LYS A 34 -16.35 -0.37 1.25
N SER A 35 -15.90 0.81 1.66
CA SER A 35 -16.66 2.06 1.54
C SER A 35 -16.51 2.73 0.17
N SER A 36 -15.59 2.27 -0.67
CA SER A 36 -15.42 2.76 -2.04
C SER A 36 -16.61 2.36 -2.91
N LYS A 37 -17.05 3.29 -3.75
CA LYS A 37 -18.15 3.07 -4.72
C LYS A 37 -17.70 2.33 -5.99
N TYR A 38 -16.41 2.08 -6.15
CA TYR A 38 -15.82 1.47 -7.35
C TYR A 38 -15.18 0.11 -7.08
N VAL A 39 -15.07 -0.30 -5.82
CA VAL A 39 -14.44 -1.56 -5.44
C VAL A 39 -15.48 -2.67 -5.39
N ASP A 40 -15.33 -3.68 -6.25
CA ASP A 40 -16.24 -4.83 -6.32
C ASP A 40 -15.86 -5.94 -5.34
N ASP A 41 -14.56 -6.15 -5.09
CA ASP A 41 -14.08 -7.22 -4.22
C ASP A 41 -12.92 -6.76 -3.33
N VAL A 42 -12.98 -7.16 -2.06
CA VAL A 42 -11.95 -6.88 -1.06
C VAL A 42 -11.48 -8.19 -0.45
N VAL A 43 -10.18 -8.44 -0.53
CA VAL A 43 -9.59 -9.65 0.03
C VAL A 43 -8.36 -9.33 0.88
N VAL A 44 -8.22 -10.04 1.98
CA VAL A 44 -7.01 -10.01 2.82
C VAL A 44 -6.18 -11.25 2.54
N SER A 45 -4.92 -11.05 2.17
CA SER A 45 -3.94 -12.13 2.03
C SER A 45 -3.18 -12.31 3.34
N THR A 46 -3.35 -13.47 3.99
CA THR A 46 -2.67 -13.77 5.26
C THR A 46 -2.41 -15.26 5.44
N GLU A 47 -1.30 -15.61 6.08
CA GLU A 47 -0.98 -16.94 6.58
C GLU A 47 -1.49 -17.18 8.01
N ASP A 48 -1.85 -16.11 8.71
CA ASP A 48 -2.15 -16.08 10.13
C ASP A 48 -3.64 -16.33 10.39
N SER A 49 -3.96 -17.37 11.15
CA SER A 49 -5.34 -17.77 11.41
C SER A 49 -6.12 -16.80 12.31
N GLU A 50 -5.43 -16.05 13.18
CA GLU A 50 -6.08 -15.04 14.02
C GLU A 50 -6.45 -13.81 13.20
N ILE A 51 -5.56 -13.37 12.30
CA ILE A 51 -5.89 -12.31 11.33
C ILE A 51 -7.07 -12.75 10.47
N ALA A 52 -7.03 -13.97 9.92
CA ALA A 52 -8.12 -14.51 9.10
C ALA A 52 -9.46 -14.46 9.84
N SER A 53 -9.50 -14.97 11.08
CA SER A 53 -10.72 -14.98 11.90
C SER A 53 -11.26 -13.58 12.19
N ILE A 54 -10.39 -12.58 12.38
CA ILE A 54 -10.80 -11.20 12.60
C ILE A 54 -11.33 -10.56 11.31
N VAL A 55 -10.66 -10.79 10.19
CA VAL A 55 -11.08 -10.30 8.86
C VAL A 55 -12.47 -10.83 8.49
N GLU A 56 -12.72 -12.13 8.70
CA GLU A 56 -14.00 -12.76 8.46
C GLU A 56 -15.13 -12.16 9.31
N LYS A 57 -14.86 -11.79 10.58
CA LYS A 57 -15.82 -11.08 11.44
C LYS A 57 -16.20 -9.70 10.88
N TYR A 58 -15.33 -9.06 10.12
CA TYR A 58 -15.62 -7.82 9.40
C TYR A 58 -16.29 -8.05 8.04
N GLY A 59 -16.65 -9.29 7.72
CA GLY A 59 -17.33 -9.65 6.48
C GLY A 59 -16.48 -9.45 5.24
N THR A 60 -15.18 -9.73 5.36
CA THR A 60 -14.20 -9.61 4.25
C THR A 60 -13.62 -10.99 3.96
N SER A 61 -13.41 -11.30 2.68
CA SER A 61 -12.85 -12.57 2.26
C SER A 61 -11.35 -12.67 2.56
N VAL A 62 -10.90 -13.89 2.81
CA VAL A 62 -9.49 -14.19 3.09
C VAL A 62 -8.95 -15.11 2.00
N VAL A 63 -7.77 -14.77 1.49
CA VAL A 63 -6.91 -15.67 0.72
C VAL A 63 -5.84 -16.21 1.65
N LYS A 64 -5.77 -17.53 1.77
CA LYS A 64 -4.75 -18.18 2.57
C LYS A 64 -3.40 -18.08 1.86
N ARG A 65 -2.54 -17.19 2.36
CA ARG A 65 -1.18 -17.01 1.85
C ARG A 65 -0.34 -18.26 2.14
N PRO A 66 0.41 -18.78 1.16
CA PRO A 66 1.46 -19.77 1.42
C PRO A 66 2.48 -19.24 2.44
N VAL A 67 2.93 -20.08 3.37
CA VAL A 67 3.87 -19.64 4.43
C VAL A 67 5.20 -19.17 3.84
N GLU A 68 5.59 -19.70 2.70
CA GLU A 68 6.77 -19.31 1.93
C GLU A 68 6.70 -17.86 1.44
N LEU A 69 5.49 -17.33 1.26
CA LEU A 69 5.26 -15.95 0.88
C LEU A 69 5.07 -14.99 2.09
N ALA A 70 5.29 -15.48 3.30
CA ALA A 70 5.17 -14.66 4.52
C ALA A 70 6.52 -14.28 5.12
N THR A 71 7.62 -14.49 4.41
CA THR A 71 8.98 -14.15 4.86
C THR A 71 9.29 -12.67 4.72
N ASP A 72 10.38 -12.22 5.34
CA ASP A 72 10.86 -10.84 5.23
C ASP A 72 11.47 -10.50 3.87
N GLU A 73 11.89 -11.53 3.13
CA GLU A 73 12.55 -11.42 1.82
C GLU A 73 11.54 -11.48 0.67
N THR A 74 10.32 -11.91 0.95
CA THR A 74 9.26 -12.01 -0.05
C THR A 74 8.85 -10.62 -0.54
N LEU A 75 8.94 -10.41 -1.84
CA LEU A 75 8.45 -9.19 -2.47
C LEU A 75 6.92 -9.09 -2.33
N LEU A 76 6.44 -7.88 -2.09
CA LEU A 76 5.01 -7.63 -1.99
C LEU A 76 4.29 -7.93 -3.31
N ASP A 77 4.97 -7.76 -4.44
CA ASP A 77 4.47 -8.08 -5.78
C ASP A 77 4.04 -9.52 -5.89
N THR A 78 4.88 -10.46 -5.47
CA THR A 78 4.57 -11.91 -5.43
C THR A 78 3.34 -12.22 -4.58
N VAL A 79 3.22 -11.56 -3.41
CA VAL A 79 2.07 -11.75 -2.50
C VAL A 79 0.76 -11.29 -3.14
N ILE A 80 0.78 -10.12 -3.81
CA ILE A 80 -0.41 -9.57 -4.46
C ILE A 80 -0.80 -10.40 -5.68
N TYR A 81 0.19 -10.84 -6.46
CA TYR A 81 -0.03 -11.69 -7.62
C TYR A 81 -0.65 -13.03 -7.23
N ASP A 82 -0.13 -13.70 -6.19
CA ASP A 82 -0.70 -14.94 -5.65
C ASP A 82 -2.15 -14.74 -5.21
N ALA A 83 -2.44 -13.69 -4.44
CA ALA A 83 -3.78 -13.40 -3.94
C ALA A 83 -4.78 -13.12 -5.08
N MET A 84 -4.35 -12.36 -6.08
CA MET A 84 -5.13 -12.09 -7.29
C MET A 84 -5.49 -13.38 -8.01
N LEU A 85 -4.50 -14.23 -8.31
CA LEU A 85 -4.73 -15.49 -9.03
C LEU A 85 -5.65 -16.45 -8.27
N GLN A 86 -5.52 -16.53 -6.94
CA GLN A 86 -6.43 -17.36 -6.14
C GLN A 86 -7.87 -16.87 -6.22
N LYS A 87 -8.08 -15.55 -6.22
CA LYS A 87 -9.43 -14.96 -6.33
C LYS A 87 -10.01 -15.11 -7.73
N GLU A 88 -9.25 -14.83 -8.77
CA GLU A 88 -9.66 -15.03 -10.17
C GLU A 88 -10.06 -16.48 -10.44
N LYS A 89 -9.29 -17.44 -9.91
CA LYS A 89 -9.62 -18.86 -9.99
C LYS A 89 -10.92 -19.22 -9.28
N GLN A 90 -11.23 -18.57 -8.14
CA GLN A 90 -12.48 -18.80 -7.41
C GLN A 90 -13.69 -18.17 -8.12
N ALA A 91 -13.50 -16.98 -8.71
CA ALA A 91 -14.54 -16.25 -9.41
C ALA A 91 -14.79 -16.79 -10.83
N PHE A 92 -13.85 -17.53 -11.42
CA PHE A 92 -13.80 -17.92 -12.85
C PHE A 92 -13.82 -16.69 -13.76
N ASP A 93 -13.24 -15.58 -13.33
CA ASP A 93 -13.21 -14.30 -14.03
C ASP A 93 -11.94 -13.53 -13.68
N GLU A 94 -11.50 -12.61 -14.54
CA GLU A 94 -10.34 -11.76 -14.34
C GLU A 94 -10.77 -10.35 -13.90
N TYR A 95 -9.94 -9.72 -13.07
CA TYR A 95 -10.16 -8.33 -12.68
C TYR A 95 -9.67 -7.36 -13.76
N ASP A 96 -10.26 -6.17 -13.83
CA ASP A 96 -9.76 -5.08 -14.69
C ASP A 96 -8.57 -4.37 -14.04
N ILE A 97 -8.69 -4.11 -12.73
CA ILE A 97 -7.73 -3.35 -11.94
C ILE A 97 -7.48 -4.08 -10.62
N VAL A 98 -6.21 -4.22 -10.27
CA VAL A 98 -5.77 -4.77 -8.98
C VAL A 98 -5.21 -3.62 -8.13
N ILE A 99 -5.74 -3.47 -6.92
CA ILE A 99 -5.35 -2.39 -6.01
C ILE A 99 -4.76 -2.99 -4.76
N THR A 100 -3.59 -2.52 -4.36
CA THR A 100 -2.98 -2.83 -3.08
C THR A 100 -3.21 -1.68 -2.11
N ILE A 101 -3.74 -1.99 -0.92
CA ILE A 101 -3.80 -1.08 0.23
C ILE A 101 -3.07 -1.75 1.38
N GLN A 102 -2.01 -1.11 1.91
CA GLN A 102 -1.27 -1.66 3.03
C GLN A 102 -1.93 -1.28 4.37
N PRO A 103 -2.09 -2.23 5.32
CA PRO A 103 -2.63 -1.93 6.66
C PRO A 103 -1.85 -0.87 7.43
N SER A 104 -0.58 -0.64 7.07
CA SER A 104 0.25 0.40 7.67
C SER A 104 -0.19 1.83 7.38
N SER A 105 -1.13 2.06 6.47
CA SER A 105 -1.64 3.39 6.07
C SER A 105 -3.09 3.59 6.57
N PRO A 106 -3.33 3.67 7.89
CA PRO A 106 -4.69 3.67 8.45
C PRO A 106 -5.46 4.98 8.25
N LEU A 107 -4.79 6.08 7.92
CA LEU A 107 -5.40 7.40 7.76
C LEU A 107 -5.76 7.73 6.31
N LEU A 108 -5.55 6.79 5.39
CA LEU A 108 -6.01 6.91 4.00
C LEU A 108 -7.53 7.11 3.96
N LYS A 109 -8.01 7.88 3.00
CA LYS A 109 -9.45 8.19 2.86
C LYS A 109 -10.07 7.43 1.68
N THR A 110 -11.33 7.04 1.82
CA THR A 110 -12.08 6.39 0.73
C THR A 110 -12.18 7.28 -0.50
N GLU A 111 -12.36 8.58 -0.33
CA GLU A 111 -12.42 9.54 -1.43
C GLU A 111 -11.11 9.60 -2.23
N THR A 112 -9.99 9.36 -1.56
CA THR A 112 -8.67 9.30 -2.22
C THR A 112 -8.54 8.02 -3.04
N LEU A 113 -9.03 6.89 -2.51
CA LEU A 113 -9.11 5.64 -3.27
C LEU A 113 -10.00 5.78 -4.50
N ASP A 114 -11.19 6.36 -4.34
CA ASP A 114 -12.12 6.59 -5.45
C ASP A 114 -11.49 7.45 -6.55
N LYS A 115 -10.84 8.56 -6.19
CA LYS A 115 -10.12 9.42 -7.13
C LYS A 115 -8.97 8.70 -7.85
N ALA A 116 -8.27 7.79 -7.16
CA ALA A 116 -7.23 6.99 -7.80
C ALA A 116 -7.81 6.04 -8.86
N ILE A 117 -8.97 5.42 -8.57
CA ILE A 117 -9.66 4.56 -9.52
C ILE A 117 -10.22 5.36 -10.71
N GLU A 118 -10.77 6.56 -10.47
CA GLU A 118 -11.29 7.45 -11.52
C GLU A 118 -10.24 7.80 -12.59
N LYS A 119 -8.95 7.83 -12.24
CA LYS A 119 -7.87 8.09 -13.20
C LYS A 119 -7.78 7.03 -14.32
N PHE A 120 -8.24 5.81 -14.09
CA PHE A 120 -8.26 4.74 -15.09
C PHE A 120 -9.34 4.95 -16.17
N ALA A 121 -10.16 6.00 -16.08
CA ALA A 121 -10.98 6.45 -17.19
C ALA A 121 -10.14 6.88 -18.41
N ASP A 122 -8.89 7.31 -18.18
CA ASP A 122 -7.87 7.43 -19.22
C ASP A 122 -7.25 6.03 -19.47
N PHE A 123 -7.53 5.48 -20.63
CA PHE A 123 -7.03 4.15 -21.03
C PHE A 123 -5.52 4.08 -21.21
N ASN A 124 -4.81 5.21 -21.27
CA ASN A 124 -3.36 5.24 -21.36
C ASN A 124 -2.70 5.05 -19.99
N ILE A 125 -3.42 5.19 -18.89
CA ILE A 125 -2.87 4.99 -17.54
C ILE A 125 -2.88 3.50 -17.21
N ASP A 126 -1.71 2.95 -16.90
CA ASP A 126 -1.52 1.56 -16.51
C ASP A 126 -1.49 1.39 -14.99
N SER A 127 -0.93 2.37 -14.28
CA SER A 127 -0.82 2.35 -12.82
C SER A 127 -1.06 3.71 -12.20
N VAL A 128 -1.59 3.72 -10.97
CA VAL A 128 -1.75 4.92 -10.13
C VAL A 128 -1.15 4.65 -8.76
N ILE A 129 -0.28 5.55 -8.30
CA ILE A 129 0.44 5.42 -7.03
C ILE A 129 0.13 6.61 -6.15
N SER A 130 -0.16 6.37 -4.87
CA SER A 130 -0.27 7.43 -3.88
C SER A 130 1.09 7.96 -3.47
N VAL A 131 1.22 9.29 -3.48
CA VAL A 131 2.46 9.99 -3.15
C VAL A 131 2.20 11.19 -2.26
N VAL A 132 3.21 11.63 -1.54
CA VAL A 132 3.18 12.88 -0.77
C VAL A 132 4.28 13.82 -1.25
N ASP A 133 4.01 15.14 -1.22
CA ASP A 133 5.03 16.17 -1.52
C ASP A 133 6.22 16.04 -0.58
N ASP A 134 7.41 15.85 -1.17
CA ASP A 134 8.66 15.58 -0.45
C ASP A 134 9.80 16.48 -0.94
N LYS A 135 9.56 17.79 -0.94
CA LYS A 135 10.58 18.78 -1.25
C LYS A 135 11.65 18.84 -0.17
N ASN A 136 12.67 18.00 -0.29
CA ASN A 136 13.79 17.94 0.64
C ASN A 136 15.13 17.85 -0.10
N LEU A 137 16.18 18.44 0.51
CA LEU A 137 17.54 18.23 0.08
C LEU A 137 18.01 16.83 0.51
N ARG A 138 18.27 15.95 -0.45
CA ARG A 138 18.65 14.55 -0.19
C ARG A 138 20.11 14.31 -0.51
N TRP A 139 20.71 13.34 0.20
CA TRP A 139 22.06 12.90 0.03
C TRP A 139 22.12 11.40 -0.21
N GLY A 140 22.98 10.98 -1.11
CA GLY A 140 23.36 9.59 -1.28
C GLY A 140 24.67 9.27 -0.57
N PHE A 141 24.92 7.97 -0.42
CA PHE A 141 26.19 7.44 0.03
C PHE A 141 26.72 6.47 -1.04
N ASP A 142 27.96 6.67 -1.42
CA ASP A 142 28.69 5.81 -2.35
C ASP A 142 29.50 4.80 -1.53
N ASP A 143 29.03 3.57 -1.47
CA ASP A 143 29.65 2.49 -0.70
C ASP A 143 31.04 2.13 -1.23
N GLU A 144 31.29 2.28 -2.53
CA GLU A 144 32.59 1.93 -3.13
C GLU A 144 33.69 2.93 -2.73
N ASN A 145 33.32 4.22 -2.66
CA ASN A 145 34.27 5.29 -2.36
C ASN A 145 34.19 5.83 -0.94
N GLY A 146 33.19 5.37 -0.16
CA GLY A 146 32.93 5.80 1.22
C GLY A 146 32.58 7.28 1.34
N ARG A 147 31.86 7.86 0.37
CA ARG A 147 31.58 9.30 0.29
C ARG A 147 30.11 9.62 0.19
N TYR A 148 29.70 10.72 0.84
CA TYR A 148 28.39 11.30 0.66
C TYR A 148 28.36 12.23 -0.56
N PHE A 149 27.26 12.22 -1.32
CA PHE A 149 27.02 13.13 -2.43
C PHE A 149 25.58 13.66 -2.38
N PRO A 150 25.32 14.93 -2.78
CA PRO A 150 23.99 15.48 -2.85
C PRO A 150 23.26 15.00 -4.11
N PHE A 151 21.94 14.76 -4.00
CA PHE A 151 21.08 14.55 -5.18
C PHE A 151 20.60 15.86 -5.82
N TYR A 152 21.22 16.99 -5.46
CA TYR A 152 20.89 18.31 -6.00
C TYR A 152 22.16 18.99 -6.51
N SER A 153 22.02 19.77 -7.58
CA SER A 153 23.11 20.55 -8.16
C SER A 153 23.32 21.92 -7.48
N GLU A 154 22.23 22.50 -6.96
CA GLU A 154 22.23 23.79 -6.30
C GLU A 154 21.38 23.74 -5.02
N ARG A 155 21.87 24.41 -3.96
CA ARG A 155 21.21 24.48 -2.68
C ARG A 155 20.22 25.62 -2.64
N LEU A 156 18.98 25.36 -3.07
CA LEU A 156 17.90 26.32 -3.13
C LEU A 156 17.09 26.37 -1.82
N TYR A 157 16.34 27.46 -1.64
CA TYR A 157 15.28 27.52 -0.64
C TYR A 157 14.19 26.49 -0.99
N ARG A 158 13.50 25.98 0.04
CA ARG A 158 12.49 24.91 -0.11
C ARG A 158 11.43 25.21 -1.17
N ASP A 159 10.96 26.45 -1.24
CA ASP A 159 9.90 26.84 -2.20
C ASP A 159 10.38 26.84 -3.66
N LEU A 160 11.70 26.97 -3.87
CA LEU A 160 12.35 26.95 -5.18
C LEU A 160 12.83 25.55 -5.58
N LEU A 161 12.77 24.57 -4.67
CA LEU A 161 13.12 23.19 -5.02
C LEU A 161 12.12 22.64 -6.05
N PRO A 162 12.60 21.81 -7.00
CA PRO A 162 11.73 21.12 -7.92
C PRO A 162 10.73 20.25 -7.13
N LYS A 163 9.54 20.07 -7.69
CA LYS A 163 8.57 19.13 -7.10
C LYS A 163 9.15 17.74 -7.11
N THR A 164 9.23 17.15 -5.94
CA THR A 164 9.61 15.76 -5.72
C THR A 164 8.55 15.10 -4.85
N PHE A 165 8.32 13.83 -5.11
CA PHE A 165 7.30 13.07 -4.40
C PHE A 165 7.92 11.84 -3.75
N LYS A 166 7.40 11.50 -2.58
CA LYS A 166 7.68 10.23 -1.90
C LYS A 166 6.48 9.32 -2.08
N GLU A 167 6.72 8.11 -2.58
CA GLU A 167 5.71 7.05 -2.64
C GLU A 167 5.27 6.66 -1.23
N THR A 168 3.99 6.34 -1.08
CA THR A 168 3.38 5.87 0.17
C THR A 168 2.78 4.49 -0.01
N GLY A 169 2.61 3.74 1.08
CA GLY A 169 1.94 2.43 1.08
C GLY A 169 0.42 2.49 0.96
N GLY A 170 -0.15 3.68 0.81
CA GLY A 170 -1.60 3.87 0.80
C GLY A 170 -2.30 3.19 -0.36
N ILE A 171 -1.93 3.55 -1.60
CA ILE A 171 -2.54 3.01 -2.81
C ILE A 171 -1.47 2.70 -3.85
N LEU A 172 -1.50 1.48 -4.38
CA LEU A 172 -0.91 1.12 -5.65
C LEU A 172 -1.97 0.37 -6.44
N ALA A 173 -2.52 1.01 -7.46
CA ALA A 173 -3.54 0.46 -8.35
C ALA A 173 -2.93 0.22 -9.74
N THR A 174 -3.21 -0.92 -10.36
CA THR A 174 -2.61 -1.28 -11.65
C THR A 174 -3.60 -2.10 -12.47
N ARG A 175 -3.66 -1.86 -13.79
CA ARG A 175 -4.42 -2.73 -14.69
C ARG A 175 -3.90 -4.16 -14.59
N ARG A 176 -4.82 -5.10 -14.54
CA ARG A 176 -4.55 -6.52 -14.27
C ARG A 176 -3.43 -7.11 -15.16
N ASN A 177 -3.39 -6.75 -16.44
CA ASN A 177 -2.42 -7.27 -17.40
C ASN A 177 -0.95 -6.88 -17.11
N PHE A 178 -0.71 -5.88 -16.28
CA PHE A 178 0.63 -5.47 -15.81
C PHE A 178 1.00 -6.04 -14.44
N VAL A 179 0.07 -6.72 -13.76
CA VAL A 179 0.36 -7.36 -12.47
C VAL A 179 0.97 -8.74 -12.73
N THR A 180 2.20 -8.89 -12.32
CA THR A 180 3.01 -10.12 -12.46
C THR A 180 3.59 -10.53 -11.11
N GLU A 181 4.22 -11.69 -11.07
CA GLU A 181 4.90 -12.18 -9.85
C GLU A 181 6.01 -11.23 -9.36
N THR A 182 6.64 -10.47 -10.26
CA THR A 182 7.81 -9.63 -9.97
C THR A 182 7.54 -8.13 -10.10
N SER A 183 6.35 -7.72 -10.53
CA SER A 183 6.00 -6.31 -10.67
C SER A 183 4.50 -6.08 -10.59
N ARG A 184 4.13 -4.96 -9.98
CA ARG A 184 2.78 -4.40 -9.97
C ARG A 184 2.74 -3.03 -10.63
N LEU A 185 3.69 -2.72 -11.51
CA LEU A 185 3.76 -1.45 -12.21
C LEU A 185 3.62 -1.66 -13.72
N GLY A 186 2.78 -0.84 -14.33
CA GLY A 186 2.71 -0.70 -15.77
C GLY A 186 3.74 0.29 -16.32
N LEU A 187 3.62 0.61 -17.59
CA LEU A 187 4.56 1.50 -18.29
C LEU A 187 4.19 2.98 -18.10
N ASN A 188 2.89 3.28 -18.10
CA ASN A 188 2.38 4.64 -17.96
C ASN A 188 1.81 4.82 -16.55
N ILE A 189 2.56 5.49 -15.69
CA ILE A 189 2.23 5.67 -14.28
C ILE A 189 1.73 7.08 -14.05
N ASP A 190 0.56 7.21 -13.43
CA ASP A 190 0.07 8.47 -12.89
C ASP A 190 0.15 8.48 -11.36
N LEU A 191 0.18 9.65 -10.77
CA LEU A 191 0.32 9.84 -9.35
C LEU A 191 -0.95 10.48 -8.76
N ILE A 192 -1.30 10.05 -7.54
CA ILE A 192 -2.27 10.76 -6.73
C ILE A 192 -1.57 11.36 -5.51
N GLU A 193 -1.51 12.68 -5.45
CA GLU A 193 -0.94 13.38 -4.31
C GLU A 193 -1.94 13.34 -3.15
N ILE A 194 -1.50 12.83 -2.00
CA ILE A 194 -2.28 12.73 -0.77
C ILE A 194 -1.79 13.72 0.28
N SER A 195 -2.61 13.98 1.27
CA SER A 195 -2.24 14.85 2.39
C SER A 195 -1.16 14.21 3.27
N ARG A 196 -0.45 15.02 4.06
CA ARG A 196 0.52 14.52 5.03
C ARG A 196 -0.13 13.61 6.08
N GLU A 197 -1.36 13.91 6.46
CA GLU A 197 -2.15 13.06 7.34
C GLU A 197 -2.34 11.67 6.73
N GLU A 198 -2.88 11.59 5.50
CA GLU A 198 -3.09 10.32 4.80
C GLU A 198 -1.80 9.56 4.52
N SER A 199 -0.66 10.27 4.44
CA SER A 199 0.66 9.67 4.17
C SER A 199 1.34 9.05 5.39
N VAL A 200 0.71 9.09 6.57
CA VAL A 200 1.26 8.45 7.78
C VAL A 200 1.28 6.94 7.61
N GLU A 201 2.47 6.36 7.68
CA GLU A 201 2.70 4.93 7.62
C GLU A 201 3.23 4.42 8.95
N ILE A 202 2.56 3.45 9.53
CA ILE A 202 2.97 2.86 10.81
C ILE A 202 4.06 1.81 10.61
N ASN A 203 5.30 2.17 10.87
CA ASN A 203 6.46 1.29 10.86
C ASN A 203 7.15 1.20 12.24
N THR A 204 6.99 2.21 13.08
CA THR A 204 7.55 2.32 14.42
C THR A 204 6.47 2.63 15.47
N TYR A 205 6.82 2.58 16.76
CA TYR A 205 5.91 3.05 17.82
C TYR A 205 5.70 4.57 17.79
N GLU A 206 6.64 5.33 17.24
CA GLU A 206 6.49 6.78 17.05
C GLU A 206 5.42 7.06 16.00
N ASP A 207 5.43 6.32 14.86
CA ASP A 207 4.37 6.41 13.85
C ASP A 207 3.01 6.02 14.43
N TRP A 208 2.98 4.99 15.28
CA TRP A 208 1.77 4.56 15.98
C TRP A 208 1.19 5.68 16.84
N TRP A 209 2.06 6.33 17.60
CA TRP A 209 1.64 7.47 18.42
C TRP A 209 1.12 8.62 17.56
N ILE A 210 1.78 8.93 16.45
CA ILE A 210 1.33 9.95 15.50
C ILE A 210 -0.06 9.58 14.97
N ALA A 211 -0.24 8.38 14.43
CA ALA A 211 -1.51 7.94 13.86
C ALA A 211 -2.66 7.93 14.88
N ASN A 212 -2.37 7.66 16.15
CA ASN A 212 -3.39 7.61 17.23
C ASN A 212 -3.81 9.00 17.73
N ASN A 213 -3.13 10.07 17.31
CA ASN A 213 -3.44 11.46 17.69
C ASN A 213 -4.11 12.26 16.56
N TYR A 214 -4.35 11.63 15.42
CA TYR A 214 -5.24 12.13 14.36
C TYR A 214 -6.66 11.62 14.58
#